data_acfff48fc1c353677d8fbcd46d67cba3
#
_entry.id   acfff48fc1c353677d8fbcd46d67cba3
#
_cell.length_a   1.000
_cell.length_b   1.000
_cell.length_c   1.000
_cell.angle_alpha   90.00
_cell.angle_beta   90.00
_cell.angle_gamma   90.00
#
_symmetry.space_group_name_H-M   'P 1'
#
loop_
_entity.id
_entity.type
_entity.pdbx_description
1 polymer ?
#
loop_
_entity_poly.entity_id
_entity_poly.type
_entity_poly.pdbx_seq_one_letter_code
_entity_poly.pdbx_strand_id
1 'polypeptide(L)'
;MIKRAVPNLRSERPEETRDFFVGLLGFEPAMDLGWVMTVASPDNPAAQVTIISNDDPAAPGISVGVDYVDAVHARAIELGYEIAYPLRDEDWGVRRFMLREPSGSIVNVVSHRSD
;
A
#
# COMPACT_ATOMS: atom_id res chain seq x y z
N MET A 1 0.45 4.51 -15.74
CA MET A 1 -0.07 3.13 -15.79
C MET A 1 0.02 2.47 -14.43
N ILE A 2 -0.97 1.66 -14.11
CA ILE A 2 -1.01 0.97 -12.83
C ILE A 2 -0.13 -0.25 -12.87
N LYS A 3 0.77 -0.39 -11.90
CA LYS A 3 1.71 -1.51 -11.81
C LYS A 3 1.19 -2.61 -10.89
N ARG A 4 0.48 -2.25 -9.84
CA ARG A 4 -0.07 -3.21 -8.88
C ARG A 4 -1.08 -2.52 -7.98
N ALA A 5 -1.89 -3.35 -7.33
CA ALA A 5 -2.78 -2.89 -6.27
C ALA A 5 -2.63 -3.86 -5.10
N VAL A 6 -2.32 -3.34 -3.93
CA VAL A 6 -1.98 -4.14 -2.75
C VAL A 6 -2.93 -3.78 -1.63
N PRO A 7 -3.80 -4.71 -1.20
CA PRO A 7 -4.63 -4.46 -0.03
C PRO A 7 -3.78 -4.41 1.24
N ASN A 8 -4.15 -3.52 2.15
CA ASN A 8 -3.48 -3.38 3.43
C ASN A 8 -4.47 -3.82 4.51
N LEU A 9 -4.18 -4.93 5.17
CA LEU A 9 -5.04 -5.46 6.23
C LEU A 9 -4.51 -5.02 7.58
N ARG A 10 -5.39 -4.44 8.38
CA ARG A 10 -5.07 -4.12 9.77
C ARG A 10 -5.32 -5.36 10.61
N SER A 11 -4.34 -5.72 11.45
CA SER A 11 -4.47 -6.89 12.31
C SER A 11 -3.83 -6.61 13.67
N GLU A 12 -4.53 -6.98 14.73
CA GLU A 12 -3.99 -6.96 16.09
C GLU A 12 -3.12 -8.19 16.36
N ARG A 13 -3.17 -9.18 15.45
CA ARG A 13 -2.40 -10.42 15.55
C ARG A 13 -1.66 -10.66 14.22
N PRO A 14 -0.69 -9.80 13.90
CA PRO A 14 -0.08 -9.83 12.56
C PRO A 14 0.62 -11.14 12.22
N GLU A 15 1.23 -11.80 13.20
CA GLU A 15 1.91 -13.07 12.95
C GLU A 15 0.92 -14.18 12.61
N GLU A 16 -0.22 -14.22 13.29
CA GLU A 16 -1.27 -15.19 12.98
C GLU A 16 -1.90 -14.90 11.62
N THR A 17 -2.09 -13.63 11.28
CA THR A 17 -2.61 -13.24 9.97
C THR A 17 -1.63 -13.66 8.88
N ARG A 18 -0.33 -13.41 9.08
CA ARG A 18 0.70 -13.85 8.15
C ARG A 18 0.64 -15.38 7.97
N ASP A 19 0.56 -16.12 9.06
CA ASP A 19 0.53 -17.59 9.01
C ASP A 19 -0.69 -18.10 8.26
N PHE A 20 -1.81 -17.40 8.33
CA PHE A 20 -2.99 -17.72 7.55
C PHE A 20 -2.68 -17.62 6.04
N PHE A 21 -2.11 -16.51 5.60
CA PHE A 21 -1.80 -16.33 4.18
C PHE A 21 -0.71 -17.28 3.70
N VAL A 22 0.31 -17.50 4.51
CA VAL A 22 1.45 -18.37 4.13
C VAL A 22 1.04 -19.83 4.22
N GLY A 23 0.48 -20.26 5.35
CA GLY A 23 0.22 -21.68 5.59
C GLY A 23 -0.98 -22.22 4.84
N LEU A 24 -2.03 -21.42 4.67
CA LEU A 24 -3.24 -21.89 4.00
C LEU A 24 -3.23 -21.59 2.52
N LEU A 25 -2.84 -20.36 2.14
CA LEU A 25 -3.00 -19.90 0.77
C LEU A 25 -1.73 -19.98 -0.08
N GLY A 26 -0.58 -20.24 0.54
CA GLY A 26 0.65 -20.43 -0.20
C GLY A 26 1.41 -19.15 -0.54
N PHE A 27 1.10 -18.04 0.12
CA PHE A 27 1.92 -16.84 -0.01
C PHE A 27 3.29 -17.07 0.64
N GLU A 28 4.25 -16.23 0.26
CA GLU A 28 5.57 -16.22 0.88
C GLU A 28 5.83 -14.89 1.56
N PRO A 29 6.51 -14.88 2.72
CA PRO A 29 6.93 -13.63 3.35
C PRO A 29 7.88 -12.87 2.42
N ALA A 30 7.60 -11.59 2.18
CA ALA A 30 8.42 -10.73 1.33
C ALA A 30 9.10 -9.63 2.12
N MET A 31 8.49 -9.17 3.21
CA MET A 31 9.03 -8.12 4.06
C MET A 31 8.44 -8.26 5.46
N ASP A 32 9.25 -7.99 6.48
CA ASP A 32 8.78 -7.98 7.87
C ASP A 32 9.56 -6.91 8.64
N LEU A 33 8.85 -5.85 9.01
CA LEU A 33 9.39 -4.76 9.84
C LEU A 33 8.76 -4.76 11.23
N GLY A 34 8.05 -5.84 11.60
CA GLY A 34 7.36 -5.97 12.86
C GLY A 34 5.97 -5.37 12.82
N TRP A 35 5.87 -4.06 12.68
CA TRP A 35 4.58 -3.36 12.63
C TRP A 35 3.92 -3.43 11.25
N VAL A 36 4.70 -3.76 10.22
CA VAL A 36 4.19 -3.95 8.87
C VAL A 36 4.90 -5.14 8.25
N MET A 37 4.14 -6.01 7.61
CA MET A 37 4.61 -7.20 6.93
C MET A 37 4.00 -7.27 5.55
N THR A 38 4.74 -7.81 4.57
CA THR A 38 4.20 -8.05 3.24
C THR A 38 4.36 -9.51 2.90
N VAL A 39 3.31 -10.12 2.39
CA VAL A 39 3.35 -11.46 1.82
C VAL A 39 3.02 -11.37 0.34
N ALA A 40 3.63 -12.20 -0.48
CA ALA A 40 3.50 -12.15 -1.93
C ALA A 40 3.35 -13.55 -2.50
N SER A 41 2.70 -13.64 -3.66
CA SER A 41 2.61 -14.89 -4.39
C SER A 41 3.98 -15.26 -4.95
N PRO A 42 4.43 -16.51 -4.81
CA PRO A 42 5.70 -16.94 -5.43
C PRO A 42 5.65 -16.94 -6.95
N ASP A 43 4.45 -17.08 -7.52
CA ASP A 43 4.29 -17.15 -8.98
C ASP A 43 3.97 -15.81 -9.61
N ASN A 44 3.46 -14.86 -8.81
CA ASN A 44 3.04 -13.57 -9.32
C ASN A 44 3.34 -12.50 -8.27
N PRO A 45 4.52 -11.87 -8.33
CA PRO A 45 4.94 -10.91 -7.31
C PRO A 45 4.04 -9.67 -7.19
N ALA A 46 3.20 -9.41 -8.17
CA ALA A 46 2.24 -8.30 -8.10
C ALA A 46 1.05 -8.63 -7.19
N ALA A 47 0.83 -9.91 -6.89
CA ALA A 47 -0.22 -10.34 -5.96
C ALA A 47 0.35 -10.32 -4.54
N GLN A 48 0.07 -9.26 -3.82
CA GLN A 48 0.63 -9.01 -2.50
C GLN A 48 -0.47 -8.61 -1.53
N VAL A 49 -0.20 -8.85 -0.24
CA VAL A 49 -1.02 -8.33 0.85
C VAL A 49 -0.08 -7.73 1.88
N THR A 50 -0.40 -6.53 2.34
CA THR A 50 0.33 -5.91 3.44
C THR A 50 -0.49 -6.05 4.71
N ILE A 51 0.17 -6.43 5.80
CA ILE A 51 -0.45 -6.62 7.12
C ILE A 51 0.12 -5.53 8.03
N ILE A 52 -0.77 -4.70 8.59
CA ILE A 52 -0.39 -3.56 9.41
C ILE A 52 -0.93 -3.78 10.81
N SER A 53 -0.04 -3.70 11.82
CA SER A 53 -0.44 -3.91 13.21
C SER A 53 -0.69 -2.63 13.98
N ASN A 54 -0.31 -1.47 13.44
CA ASN A 54 -0.63 -0.20 14.12
C ASN A 54 -2.12 0.13 13.93
N ASP A 55 -2.64 0.97 14.78
CA ASP A 55 -4.04 1.36 14.78
C ASP A 55 -4.26 2.80 14.29
N ASP A 56 -3.32 3.33 13.51
CA ASP A 56 -3.44 4.66 12.94
C ASP A 56 -4.67 4.74 12.03
N PRO A 57 -5.65 5.58 12.34
CA PRO A 57 -6.85 5.71 11.51
C PRO A 57 -6.57 6.30 10.13
N ALA A 58 -5.39 6.90 9.93
CA ALA A 58 -4.97 7.42 8.65
C ALA A 58 -4.23 6.37 7.79
N ALA A 59 -4.11 5.13 8.28
CA ALA A 59 -3.47 4.07 7.51
C ALA A 59 -4.31 3.74 6.26
N PRO A 60 -3.66 3.60 5.09
CA PRO A 60 -4.42 3.31 3.87
C PRO A 60 -4.95 1.88 3.84
N GLY A 61 -6.14 1.71 3.24
CA GLY A 61 -6.71 0.38 3.04
C GLY A 61 -6.18 -0.33 1.81
N ILE A 62 -5.61 0.42 0.86
CA ILE A 62 -5.04 -0.13 -0.35
C ILE A 62 -3.89 0.76 -0.81
N SER A 63 -2.87 0.14 -1.40
CA SER A 63 -1.78 0.84 -2.06
C SER A 63 -1.81 0.54 -3.54
N VAL A 64 -1.73 1.56 -4.38
CA VAL A 64 -1.72 1.43 -5.83
C VAL A 64 -0.38 1.92 -6.35
N GLY A 65 0.39 1.01 -6.95
CA GLY A 65 1.67 1.34 -7.56
C GLY A 65 1.47 1.86 -8.98
N VAL A 66 2.06 3.02 -9.28
CA VAL A 66 1.92 3.68 -10.58
C VAL A 66 3.28 4.12 -11.10
N ASP A 67 3.36 4.42 -12.40
CA ASP A 67 4.58 4.95 -13.01
C ASP A 67 4.75 6.46 -12.76
N TYR A 68 3.65 7.20 -12.83
CA TYR A 68 3.69 8.67 -12.83
C TYR A 68 2.85 9.22 -11.69
N VAL A 69 3.40 9.13 -10.48
CA VAL A 69 2.67 9.56 -9.28
C VAL A 69 2.37 11.06 -9.32
N ASP A 70 3.28 11.87 -9.87
CA ASP A 70 3.08 13.33 -9.95
C ASP A 70 1.88 13.68 -10.82
N ALA A 71 1.72 12.98 -11.95
CA ALA A 71 0.59 13.20 -12.84
C ALA A 71 -0.74 12.80 -12.17
N VAL A 72 -0.73 11.70 -11.44
CA VAL A 72 -1.92 11.26 -10.70
C VAL A 72 -2.28 12.27 -9.62
N HIS A 73 -1.28 12.79 -8.91
CA HIS A 73 -1.48 13.81 -7.87
C HIS A 73 -2.08 15.07 -8.47
N ALA A 74 -1.53 15.56 -9.58
CA ALA A 74 -2.04 16.75 -10.25
C ALA A 74 -3.50 16.55 -10.67
N ARG A 75 -3.84 15.37 -11.18
CA ARG A 75 -5.19 15.05 -11.61
C ARG A 75 -6.14 14.97 -10.42
N ALA A 76 -5.68 14.43 -9.29
CA ALA A 76 -6.48 14.36 -8.06
C ALA A 76 -6.84 15.75 -7.56
N ILE A 77 -5.88 16.69 -7.56
CA ILE A 77 -6.10 18.08 -7.20
C ILE A 77 -7.13 18.70 -8.14
N GLU A 78 -6.96 18.52 -9.44
CA GLU A 78 -7.86 19.07 -10.46
C GLU A 78 -9.29 18.58 -10.27
N LEU A 79 -9.46 17.31 -9.90
CA LEU A 79 -10.77 16.71 -9.68
C LEU A 79 -11.35 17.00 -8.29
N GLY A 80 -10.60 17.67 -7.41
CA GLY A 80 -11.08 18.09 -6.11
C GLY A 80 -11.08 17.04 -5.01
N TYR A 81 -10.32 15.95 -5.18
CA TYR A 81 -10.22 14.94 -4.13
C TYR A 81 -9.40 15.45 -2.95
N GLU A 82 -9.77 15.02 -1.75
CA GLU A 82 -9.08 15.40 -0.53
C GLU A 82 -7.73 14.68 -0.43
N ILE A 83 -6.64 15.44 -0.32
CA ILE A 83 -5.31 14.90 -0.12
C ILE A 83 -5.09 14.68 1.38
N ALA A 84 -4.98 13.41 1.78
CA ALA A 84 -4.82 13.04 3.18
C ALA A 84 -3.35 13.00 3.61
N TYR A 85 -2.44 12.86 2.66
CA TYR A 85 -1.00 12.81 2.91
C TYR A 85 -0.30 13.46 1.71
N PRO A 86 0.57 14.46 1.94
CA PRO A 86 1.14 15.25 0.82
C PRO A 86 2.09 14.43 -0.03
N LEU A 87 2.17 14.77 -1.32
CA LEU A 87 3.10 14.15 -2.25
C LEU A 87 4.53 14.45 -1.79
N ARG A 88 5.32 13.41 -1.56
CA ARG A 88 6.69 13.56 -1.09
C ARG A 88 7.50 12.31 -1.38
N ASP A 89 8.82 12.49 -1.37
CA ASP A 89 9.79 11.40 -1.41
C ASP A 89 9.98 10.85 0.00
N GLU A 90 9.95 9.52 0.12
CA GLU A 90 10.21 8.85 1.38
C GLU A 90 11.63 8.29 1.40
N ASP A 91 12.15 8.04 2.60
CA ASP A 91 13.53 7.59 2.79
C ASP A 91 13.80 6.21 2.19
N TRP A 92 12.77 5.40 2.02
CA TRP A 92 12.92 4.03 1.51
C TRP A 92 12.74 3.92 0.00
N GLY A 93 12.90 5.02 -0.72
CA GLY A 93 13.02 4.98 -2.18
C GLY A 93 11.72 5.05 -2.95
N VAL A 94 10.66 5.55 -2.33
CA VAL A 94 9.38 5.73 -3.02
C VAL A 94 8.99 7.21 -3.01
N ARG A 95 8.11 7.57 -3.92
CA ARG A 95 7.44 8.86 -3.95
C ARG A 95 5.95 8.59 -3.92
N ARG A 96 5.23 9.18 -2.98
CA ARG A 96 3.83 8.83 -2.75
C ARG A 96 3.01 10.00 -2.23
N PHE A 97 1.70 9.86 -2.36
CA PHE A 97 0.72 10.67 -1.65
C PHE A 97 -0.46 9.78 -1.30
N MET A 98 -1.32 10.26 -0.42
CA MET A 98 -2.55 9.54 -0.08
C MET A 98 -3.73 10.47 -0.25
N LEU A 99 -4.86 9.91 -0.64
CA LEU A 99 -6.08 10.66 -0.83
C LEU A 99 -7.26 9.84 -0.36
N ARG A 100 -8.39 10.54 -0.12
CA ARG A 100 -9.63 9.86 0.22
C ARG A 100 -10.43 9.60 -1.06
N GLU A 101 -10.88 8.37 -1.23
CA GLU A 101 -11.81 8.05 -2.28
C GLU A 101 -13.24 8.35 -1.79
N PRO A 102 -14.27 8.36 -2.68
CA PRO A 102 -15.61 8.87 -2.32
C PRO A 102 -16.28 8.23 -1.11
N SER A 103 -15.96 6.98 -0.77
CA SER A 103 -16.55 6.34 0.43
C SER A 103 -15.80 6.67 1.72
N GLY A 104 -14.71 7.45 1.61
CA GLY A 104 -13.93 7.89 2.77
C GLY A 104 -12.69 7.07 3.07
N SER A 105 -12.43 5.99 2.35
CA SER A 105 -11.24 5.18 2.56
C SER A 105 -10.00 5.89 2.02
N ILE A 106 -8.87 5.66 2.67
CA ILE A 106 -7.59 6.25 2.25
C ILE A 106 -6.92 5.31 1.27
N VAL A 107 -6.46 5.88 0.15
CA VAL A 107 -5.72 5.17 -0.89
C VAL A 107 -4.31 5.75 -0.95
N ASN A 108 -3.32 4.88 -0.89
CA ASN A 108 -1.91 5.25 -1.06
C ASN A 108 -1.54 5.08 -2.53
N VAL A 109 -1.10 6.16 -3.18
CA VAL A 109 -0.63 6.13 -4.57
C VAL A 109 0.88 6.32 -4.56
N VAL A 110 1.61 5.36 -5.09
CA VAL A 110 3.05 5.26 -4.87
C VAL A 110 3.79 4.86 -6.15
N SER A 111 4.97 5.45 -6.37
CA SER A 111 5.89 4.96 -7.38
C SER A 111 7.29 4.83 -6.80
N HIS A 112 8.04 3.85 -7.31
CA HIS A 112 9.43 3.65 -6.89
C HIS A 112 10.33 4.61 -7.63
N ARG A 113 11.24 5.29 -6.90
CA ARG A 113 12.09 6.33 -7.46
C ARG A 113 13.37 5.80 -8.09
N SER A 114 13.77 4.61 -7.71
CA SER A 114 15.06 4.06 -8.11
C SER A 114 15.09 3.54 -9.55
N ASP A 115 14.00 3.64 -10.23
CA ASP A 115 13.87 3.09 -11.59
C ASP A 115 14.12 4.11 -12.70
#